data_3aab7195a57f4edd86b57461618d571a
#
_entry.id   3aab7195a57f4edd86b57461618d571a
#
_cell.length_a   1.000
_cell.length_b   1.000
_cell.length_c   1.000
_cell.angle_alpha   90.00
_cell.angle_beta   90.00
_cell.angle_gamma   90.00
#
_symmetry.space_group_name_H-M   'P 1'
#
loop_
_entity.id
_entity.type
_entity.pdbx_description
1 polymer ?
#
loop_
_entity_poly.entity_id
_entity_poly.type
_entity_poly.pdbx_seq_one_letter_code
_entity_poly.pdbx_strand_id
1 'polypeptide(L)'
;MIKWFLRRGARAFGRSYDYDVAYMLDVIDTSAGAGLRLSGFPLISQYRGPKDAQLIWVGAIFASTIEGDCGPCAQLVLDMAVEAGADAALLKRCFDGDPHQAGDIGLGFRFAMAAIQGSLEVDDLRQQIETRFGKRAVIAAAFAAGSGRFYPVFKRGLGYGHACSRLEFRDLPDLEMAQ
;
A
#
# COMPACT_ATOMS: atom_id res chain seq x y z
N MET A 1 -1.13 30.12 8.12
CA MET A 1 -2.42 29.38 8.25
C MET A 1 -2.36 27.99 7.63
N ILE A 2 -1.91 27.81 6.38
CA ILE A 2 -1.91 26.49 5.70
C ILE A 2 -1.11 25.41 6.46
N LYS A 3 0.10 25.72 6.95
CA LYS A 3 0.92 24.78 7.73
C LYS A 3 0.19 24.25 8.97
N TRP A 4 -0.62 25.07 9.63
CA TRP A 4 -1.39 24.65 10.79
C TRP A 4 -2.44 23.57 10.43
N PHE A 5 -3.18 23.76 9.33
CA PHE A 5 -4.14 22.76 8.86
C PHE A 5 -3.46 21.46 8.45
N LEU A 6 -2.35 21.54 7.71
CA LEU A 6 -1.58 20.38 7.29
C LEU A 6 -1.04 19.58 8.49
N ARG A 7 -0.46 20.28 9.49
CA ARG A 7 0.02 19.63 10.73
C ARG A 7 -1.12 18.98 11.52
N ARG A 8 -2.28 19.64 11.59
CA ARG A 8 -3.46 19.08 12.27
C ARG A 8 -3.90 17.78 11.59
N GLY A 9 -3.97 17.76 10.25
CA GLY A 9 -4.30 16.58 9.47
C GLY A 9 -3.29 15.45 9.67
N ALA A 10 -1.99 15.73 9.55
CA ALA A 10 -0.94 14.74 9.75
C ALA A 10 -1.00 14.11 11.17
N ARG A 11 -1.17 14.94 12.22
CA ARG A 11 -1.28 14.43 13.59
C ARG A 11 -2.57 13.64 13.84
N ALA A 12 -3.68 14.02 13.21
CA ALA A 12 -4.92 13.24 13.30
C ALA A 12 -4.74 11.86 12.66
N PHE A 13 -4.17 11.81 11.47
CA PHE A 13 -3.83 10.55 10.79
C PHE A 13 -2.90 9.67 11.64
N GLY A 14 -1.82 10.22 12.19
CA GLY A 14 -0.90 9.47 13.05
C GLY A 14 -1.58 8.86 14.26
N ARG A 15 -2.53 9.59 14.90
CA ARG A 15 -3.29 9.06 16.04
C ARG A 15 -4.28 7.96 15.65
N SER A 16 -4.89 8.07 14.45
CA SER A 16 -5.88 7.07 14.00
C SER A 16 -5.27 5.72 13.72
N TYR A 17 -4.01 5.69 13.28
CA TYR A 17 -3.32 4.47 12.83
C TYR A 17 -2.09 4.12 13.68
N ASP A 18 -1.89 4.80 14.82
CA ASP A 18 -0.65 4.64 15.63
C ASP A 18 0.62 4.72 14.75
N TYR A 19 0.63 5.70 13.83
CA TYR A 19 1.65 5.82 12.80
C TYR A 19 2.54 7.04 13.05
N ASP A 20 3.87 6.84 12.97
CA ASP A 20 4.84 7.93 13.10
C ASP A 20 4.77 8.89 11.90
N VAL A 21 4.33 10.11 12.17
CA VAL A 21 4.19 11.20 11.20
C VAL A 21 5.31 12.24 11.28
N ALA A 22 6.41 11.96 12.00
CA ALA A 22 7.50 12.91 12.20
C ALA A 22 8.02 13.47 10.85
N TYR A 23 8.24 12.60 9.86
CA TYR A 23 8.66 13.02 8.52
C TYR A 23 7.66 13.95 7.82
N MET A 24 6.34 13.72 8.01
CA MET A 24 5.31 14.59 7.43
C MET A 24 5.37 15.99 8.04
N LEU A 25 5.55 16.05 9.37
CA LEU A 25 5.65 17.32 10.10
C LEU A 25 6.89 18.09 9.68
N ASP A 26 8.04 17.40 9.54
CA ASP A 26 9.29 18.00 9.06
C ASP A 26 9.15 18.61 7.67
N VAL A 27 8.55 17.87 6.73
CA VAL A 27 8.26 18.37 5.36
C VAL A 27 7.36 19.59 5.38
N ILE A 28 6.28 19.58 6.20
CA ILE A 28 5.36 20.72 6.33
C ILE A 28 6.07 21.92 6.92
N ASP A 29 6.93 21.70 7.92
CA ASP A 29 7.65 22.76 8.63
C ASP A 29 8.74 23.39 7.78
N THR A 30 9.40 22.57 7.00
CA THR A 30 10.42 23.03 6.03
C THR A 30 9.78 23.79 4.88
N SER A 31 8.74 23.21 4.23
CA SER A 31 8.11 23.81 3.06
C SER A 31 6.60 23.55 3.02
N ALA A 32 5.81 24.61 3.12
CA ALA A 32 4.35 24.52 2.97
C ALA A 32 3.94 23.97 1.59
N GLY A 33 4.69 24.31 0.54
CA GLY A 33 4.44 23.80 -0.81
C GLY A 33 4.72 22.31 -0.95
N ALA A 34 5.77 21.79 -0.29
CA ALA A 34 6.07 20.36 -0.22
C ALA A 34 5.03 19.63 0.61
N GLY A 35 4.66 20.18 1.78
CA GLY A 35 3.62 19.62 2.63
C GLY A 35 2.25 19.51 1.93
N LEU A 36 1.89 20.51 1.12
CA LEU A 36 0.65 20.48 0.33
C LEU A 36 0.68 19.35 -0.72
N ARG A 37 1.80 19.16 -1.42
CA ARG A 37 1.97 18.09 -2.40
C ARG A 37 1.94 16.71 -1.76
N LEU A 38 2.62 16.55 -0.62
CA LEU A 38 2.59 15.31 0.15
C LEU A 38 1.16 14.98 0.60
N SER A 39 0.41 15.97 1.08
CA SER A 39 -1.00 15.81 1.50
C SER A 39 -1.94 15.55 0.32
N GLY A 40 -1.58 15.94 -0.89
CA GLY A 40 -2.33 15.66 -2.13
C GLY A 40 -2.02 14.30 -2.75
N PHE A 41 -0.96 13.62 -2.32
CA PHE A 41 -0.55 12.33 -2.89
C PHE A 41 -1.63 11.24 -2.81
N PRO A 42 -2.49 11.18 -1.77
CA PRO A 42 -3.62 10.25 -1.74
C PRO A 42 -4.59 10.37 -2.92
N LEU A 43 -4.66 11.50 -3.62
CA LEU A 43 -5.46 11.63 -4.85
C LEU A 43 -5.02 10.65 -5.94
N ILE A 44 -3.74 10.26 -5.95
CA ILE A 44 -3.17 9.27 -6.86
C ILE A 44 -3.26 7.88 -6.23
N SER A 45 -2.71 7.71 -5.01
CA SER A 45 -2.57 6.41 -4.37
C SER A 45 -3.89 5.76 -3.98
N GLN A 46 -4.94 6.55 -3.72
CA GLN A 46 -6.26 6.07 -3.31
C GLN A 46 -7.28 5.98 -4.46
N TYR A 47 -6.84 6.04 -5.71
CA TYR A 47 -7.72 5.71 -6.83
C TYR A 47 -7.94 4.19 -6.86
N ARG A 48 -9.03 3.73 -6.28
CA ARG A 48 -9.33 2.30 -6.06
C ARG A 48 -10.08 1.63 -7.23
N GLY A 49 -10.48 2.40 -8.25
CA GLY A 49 -11.22 1.86 -9.39
C GLY A 49 -12.66 1.46 -9.05
N PRO A 50 -13.23 0.46 -9.76
CA PRO A 50 -14.57 -0.05 -9.49
C PRO A 50 -14.63 -0.84 -8.19
N LYS A 51 -15.83 -0.88 -7.56
CA LYS A 51 -16.01 -1.51 -6.23
C LYS A 51 -15.72 -3.01 -6.21
N ASP A 52 -16.05 -3.72 -7.26
CA ASP A 52 -15.82 -5.15 -7.43
C ASP A 52 -14.35 -5.52 -7.66
N ALA A 53 -13.51 -4.53 -8.00
CA ALA A 53 -12.07 -4.69 -8.19
C ALA A 53 -11.21 -4.17 -7.03
N GLN A 54 -11.80 -3.78 -5.90
CA GLN A 54 -11.04 -3.19 -4.79
C GLN A 54 -9.98 -4.14 -4.23
N LEU A 55 -10.21 -5.45 -4.22
CA LEU A 55 -9.24 -6.44 -3.77
C LEU A 55 -8.00 -6.50 -4.67
N ILE A 56 -8.14 -6.23 -5.97
CA ILE A 56 -7.01 -6.07 -6.89
C ILE A 56 -6.13 -4.88 -6.47
N TRP A 57 -6.76 -3.73 -6.19
CA TRP A 57 -6.05 -2.55 -5.70
C TRP A 57 -5.35 -2.81 -4.36
N VAL A 58 -6.03 -3.49 -3.41
CA VAL A 58 -5.45 -3.88 -2.11
C VAL A 58 -4.19 -4.73 -2.30
N GLY A 59 -4.26 -5.78 -3.11
CA GLY A 59 -3.09 -6.62 -3.38
C GLY A 59 -1.95 -5.84 -4.01
N ALA A 60 -2.25 -4.97 -4.98
CA ALA A 60 -1.24 -4.19 -5.67
C ALA A 60 -0.55 -3.16 -4.77
N ILE A 61 -1.28 -2.43 -3.92
CA ILE A 61 -0.70 -1.45 -3.00
C ILE A 61 0.14 -2.13 -1.91
N PHE A 62 -0.32 -3.29 -1.41
CA PHE A 62 0.38 -4.09 -0.42
C PHE A 62 1.72 -4.61 -0.96
N ALA A 63 1.71 -5.22 -2.16
CA ALA A 63 2.92 -5.68 -2.85
C ALA A 63 3.96 -4.56 -3.02
N SER A 64 3.53 -3.42 -3.55
CA SER A 64 4.39 -2.26 -3.80
C SER A 64 4.98 -1.68 -2.51
N THR A 65 4.23 -1.71 -1.40
CA THR A 65 4.68 -1.20 -0.11
C THR A 65 5.69 -2.14 0.54
N ILE A 66 5.47 -3.47 0.44
CA ILE A 66 6.42 -4.49 0.91
C ILE A 66 7.72 -4.40 0.12
N GLU A 67 7.65 -4.31 -1.20
CA GLU A 67 8.82 -4.20 -2.06
C GLU A 67 9.61 -2.91 -1.75
N GLY A 68 8.92 -1.85 -1.30
CA GLY A 68 9.54 -0.64 -0.78
C GLY A 68 10.36 -0.82 0.50
N ASP A 69 10.28 -1.97 1.16
CA ASP A 69 11.02 -2.36 2.37
C ASP A 69 10.85 -1.34 3.53
N CYS A 70 9.59 -1.13 3.92
CA CYS A 70 9.25 -0.27 5.07
C CYS A 70 8.15 -0.94 5.91
N GLY A 71 8.55 -1.63 6.98
CA GLY A 71 7.65 -2.33 7.88
C GLY A 71 6.46 -1.47 8.38
N PRO A 72 6.69 -0.27 8.95
CA PRO A 72 5.57 0.59 9.38
C PRO A 72 4.64 1.02 8.26
N CYS A 73 5.15 1.19 7.02
CA CYS A 73 4.31 1.54 5.87
C CYS A 73 3.46 0.34 5.43
N ALA A 74 4.05 -0.86 5.45
CA ALA A 74 3.35 -2.09 5.10
C ALA A 74 2.30 -2.45 6.16
N GLN A 75 2.59 -2.24 7.46
CA GLN A 75 1.62 -2.40 8.54
C GLN A 75 0.42 -1.45 8.37
N LEU A 76 0.68 -0.18 8.08
CA LEU A 76 -0.38 0.79 7.82
C LEU A 76 -1.30 0.36 6.66
N VAL A 77 -0.73 -0.14 5.56
CA VAL A 77 -1.52 -0.63 4.42
C VAL A 77 -2.31 -1.88 4.80
N LEU A 78 -1.73 -2.80 5.56
CA LEU A 78 -2.41 -3.98 6.09
C LEU A 78 -3.62 -3.58 6.95
N ASP A 79 -3.41 -2.70 7.94
CA ASP A 79 -4.47 -2.27 8.86
C ASP A 79 -5.61 -1.57 8.11
N MET A 80 -5.29 -0.66 7.18
CA MET A 80 -6.29 0.01 6.33
C MET A 80 -7.04 -0.97 5.41
N ALA A 81 -6.38 -2.01 4.90
CA ALA A 81 -7.00 -3.01 4.06
C ALA A 81 -7.98 -3.88 4.85
N VAL A 82 -7.59 -4.31 6.06
CA VAL A 82 -8.45 -5.09 6.97
C VAL A 82 -9.64 -4.26 7.43
N GLU A 83 -9.44 -2.99 7.81
CA GLU A 83 -10.53 -2.05 8.14
C GLU A 83 -11.53 -1.89 6.98
N ALA A 84 -11.04 -1.94 5.73
CA ALA A 84 -11.87 -1.89 4.52
C ALA A 84 -12.52 -3.25 4.16
N GLY A 85 -12.32 -4.30 4.96
CA GLY A 85 -12.94 -5.61 4.81
C GLY A 85 -12.13 -6.61 3.99
N ALA A 86 -10.83 -6.37 3.73
CA ALA A 86 -9.97 -7.36 3.12
C ALA A 86 -9.63 -8.49 4.12
N ASP A 87 -9.55 -9.72 3.62
CA ASP A 87 -9.19 -10.88 4.44
C ASP A 87 -7.68 -10.84 4.77
N ALA A 88 -7.37 -10.71 6.06
CA ALA A 88 -6.01 -10.71 6.57
C ALA A 88 -5.24 -12.01 6.26
N ALA A 89 -5.93 -13.16 6.20
CA ALA A 89 -5.31 -14.44 5.86
C ALA A 89 -4.82 -14.46 4.41
N LEU A 90 -5.56 -13.86 3.48
CA LEU A 90 -5.15 -13.75 2.08
C LEU A 90 -3.96 -12.79 1.91
N LEU A 91 -3.94 -11.67 2.66
CA LEU A 91 -2.79 -10.76 2.71
C LEU A 91 -1.56 -11.46 3.29
N LYS A 92 -1.74 -12.25 4.36
CA LYS A 92 -0.66 -13.06 4.92
C LYS A 92 -0.10 -14.06 3.92
N ARG A 93 -0.96 -14.76 3.16
CA ARG A 93 -0.48 -15.65 2.08
C ARG A 93 0.39 -14.93 1.06
N CYS A 94 -0.01 -13.74 0.64
CA CYS A 94 0.82 -12.92 -0.25
C CYS A 94 2.18 -12.59 0.38
N PHE A 95 2.18 -12.24 1.65
CA PHE A 95 3.40 -11.91 2.40
C PHE A 95 4.33 -13.13 2.58
N ASP A 96 3.75 -14.31 2.82
CA ASP A 96 4.48 -15.57 2.99
C ASP A 96 4.99 -16.18 1.65
N GLY A 97 4.70 -15.54 0.51
CA GLY A 97 5.21 -15.96 -0.80
C GLY A 97 4.25 -16.87 -1.59
N ASP A 98 2.99 -17.02 -1.16
CA ASP A 98 1.96 -17.81 -1.87
C ASP A 98 0.78 -16.93 -2.38
N PRO A 99 1.05 -15.94 -3.25
CA PRO A 99 0.00 -15.06 -3.78
C PRO A 99 -0.96 -15.79 -4.73
N HIS A 100 -0.59 -16.95 -5.27
CA HIS A 100 -1.46 -17.72 -6.16
C HIS A 100 -2.72 -18.22 -5.45
N GLN A 101 -2.65 -18.47 -4.15
CA GLN A 101 -3.75 -18.95 -3.32
C GLN A 101 -4.53 -17.80 -2.64
N ALA A 102 -4.24 -16.54 -2.99
CA ALA A 102 -4.86 -15.38 -2.38
C ALA A 102 -5.93 -14.70 -3.26
N GLY A 103 -6.49 -15.41 -4.23
CA GLY A 103 -7.60 -14.93 -5.06
C GLY A 103 -7.31 -13.60 -5.75
N ASP A 104 -8.25 -12.65 -5.66
CA ASP A 104 -8.13 -11.34 -6.32
C ASP A 104 -7.06 -10.45 -5.67
N ILE A 105 -6.86 -10.56 -4.35
CA ILE A 105 -5.71 -9.92 -3.68
C ILE A 105 -4.41 -10.43 -4.27
N GLY A 106 -4.27 -11.74 -4.44
CA GLY A 106 -3.10 -12.36 -5.03
C GLY A 106 -2.87 -11.99 -6.49
N LEU A 107 -3.93 -11.83 -7.27
CA LEU A 107 -3.83 -11.34 -8.65
C LEU A 107 -3.28 -9.92 -8.70
N GLY A 108 -3.81 -9.00 -7.87
CA GLY A 108 -3.31 -7.63 -7.75
C GLY A 108 -1.86 -7.57 -7.26
N PHE A 109 -1.52 -8.41 -6.28
CA PHE A 109 -0.17 -8.51 -5.72
C PHE A 109 0.84 -8.94 -6.80
N ARG A 110 0.57 -10.03 -7.53
CA ARG A 110 1.43 -10.51 -8.62
C ARG A 110 1.58 -9.48 -9.74
N PHE A 111 0.47 -8.84 -10.14
CA PHE A 111 0.49 -7.78 -11.13
C PHE A 111 1.45 -6.65 -10.72
N ALA A 112 1.35 -6.17 -9.49
CA ALA A 112 2.21 -5.09 -9.01
C ALA A 112 3.68 -5.52 -8.96
N MET A 113 4.00 -6.72 -8.46
CA MET A 113 5.37 -7.24 -8.44
C MET A 113 5.94 -7.36 -9.85
N ALA A 114 5.17 -7.93 -10.80
CA ALA A 114 5.58 -8.05 -12.19
C ALA A 114 5.82 -6.68 -12.85
N ALA A 115 4.92 -5.70 -12.60
CA ALA A 115 5.05 -4.36 -13.14
C ALA A 115 6.29 -3.63 -12.57
N ILE A 116 6.57 -3.78 -11.27
CA ILE A 116 7.73 -3.17 -10.61
C ILE A 116 9.05 -3.75 -11.12
N GLN A 117 9.08 -5.07 -11.33
CA GLN A 117 10.27 -5.79 -11.76
C GLN A 117 10.49 -5.76 -13.28
N GLY A 118 9.52 -5.28 -14.05
CA GLY A 118 9.57 -5.30 -15.51
C GLY A 118 9.47 -6.70 -16.11
N SER A 119 8.80 -7.63 -15.42
CA SER A 119 8.57 -9.00 -15.88
C SER A 119 7.59 -9.04 -17.05
N LEU A 120 7.81 -9.93 -18.01
CA LEU A 120 6.89 -10.17 -19.14
C LEU A 120 5.52 -10.70 -18.67
N GLU A 121 5.44 -11.32 -17.51
CA GLU A 121 4.19 -11.81 -16.91
C GLU A 121 3.16 -10.69 -16.69
N VAL A 122 3.60 -9.43 -16.61
CA VAL A 122 2.72 -8.27 -16.40
C VAL A 122 1.62 -8.16 -17.45
N ASP A 123 1.90 -8.54 -18.70
CA ASP A 123 0.90 -8.44 -19.78
C ASP A 123 -0.24 -9.45 -19.60
N ASP A 124 0.08 -10.67 -19.19
CA ASP A 124 -0.93 -11.72 -18.92
C ASP A 124 -1.76 -11.36 -17.69
N LEU A 125 -1.12 -10.88 -16.62
CA LEU A 125 -1.81 -10.45 -15.41
C LEU A 125 -2.71 -9.22 -15.66
N ARG A 126 -2.23 -8.26 -16.45
CA ARG A 126 -3.02 -7.12 -16.90
C ARG A 126 -4.26 -7.57 -17.67
N GLN A 127 -4.11 -8.51 -18.60
CA GLN A 127 -5.22 -9.04 -19.40
C GLN A 127 -6.24 -9.77 -18.52
N GLN A 128 -5.80 -10.53 -17.52
CA GLN A 128 -6.69 -11.18 -16.55
C GLN A 128 -7.52 -10.15 -15.76
N ILE A 129 -6.88 -9.09 -15.25
CA ILE A 129 -7.58 -8.01 -14.54
C ILE A 129 -8.56 -7.30 -15.47
N GLU A 130 -8.13 -6.95 -16.70
CA GLU A 130 -8.97 -6.23 -17.66
C GLU A 130 -10.21 -7.04 -18.08
N THR A 131 -10.04 -8.33 -18.32
CA THR A 131 -11.13 -9.24 -18.72
C THR A 131 -12.16 -9.40 -17.62
N ARG A 132 -11.75 -9.46 -16.34
CA ARG A 132 -12.65 -9.72 -15.21
C ARG A 132 -13.28 -8.43 -14.64
N PHE A 133 -12.54 -7.33 -14.63
CA PHE A 133 -12.91 -6.11 -13.90
C PHE A 133 -12.86 -4.83 -14.75
N GLY A 134 -12.41 -4.96 -16.00
CA GLY A 134 -12.32 -3.85 -16.94
C GLY A 134 -11.08 -2.96 -16.75
N LYS A 135 -10.85 -2.10 -17.72
CA LYS A 135 -9.65 -1.24 -17.82
C LYS A 135 -9.46 -0.29 -16.62
N ARG A 136 -10.56 0.12 -15.96
CA ARG A 136 -10.48 0.99 -14.77
C ARG A 136 -9.82 0.29 -13.59
N ALA A 137 -9.98 -1.04 -13.46
CA ALA A 137 -9.31 -1.84 -12.44
C ALA A 137 -7.81 -1.93 -12.72
N VAL A 138 -7.41 -2.10 -14.00
CA VAL A 138 -6.00 -2.06 -14.41
C VAL A 138 -5.34 -0.72 -14.04
N ILE A 139 -6.04 0.39 -14.33
CA ILE A 139 -5.53 1.73 -13.98
C ILE A 139 -5.35 1.86 -12.46
N ALA A 140 -6.31 1.37 -11.66
CA ALA A 140 -6.21 1.40 -10.20
C ALA A 140 -5.04 0.56 -9.69
N ALA A 141 -4.86 -0.65 -10.21
CA ALA A 141 -3.73 -1.50 -9.88
C ALA A 141 -2.38 -0.89 -10.27
N ALA A 142 -2.31 -0.22 -11.43
CA ALA A 142 -1.09 0.47 -11.88
C ALA A 142 -0.75 1.68 -10.99
N PHE A 143 -1.75 2.48 -10.59
CA PHE A 143 -1.53 3.54 -9.59
C PHE A 143 -1.05 2.96 -8.26
N ALA A 144 -1.65 1.88 -7.78
CA ALA A 144 -1.25 1.20 -6.56
C ALA A 144 0.20 0.68 -6.64
N ALA A 145 0.56 0.01 -7.72
CA ALA A 145 1.91 -0.50 -7.96
C ALA A 145 2.98 0.62 -7.95
N GLY A 146 2.69 1.76 -8.56
CA GLY A 146 3.61 2.90 -8.57
C GLY A 146 3.66 3.65 -7.24
N SER A 147 2.52 3.82 -6.56
CA SER A 147 2.39 4.70 -5.40
C SER A 147 2.75 4.06 -4.06
N GLY A 148 2.63 2.74 -3.90
CA GLY A 148 2.95 2.06 -2.64
C GLY A 148 4.41 2.24 -2.21
N ARG A 149 5.32 2.29 -3.17
CA ARG A 149 6.76 2.51 -2.94
C ARG A 149 7.12 3.97 -2.61
N PHE A 150 6.23 4.92 -2.89
CA PHE A 150 6.52 6.34 -2.71
C PHE A 150 6.92 6.66 -1.28
N TYR A 151 6.09 6.30 -0.30
CA TYR A 151 6.37 6.64 1.10
C TYR A 151 7.62 5.96 1.66
N PRO A 152 7.87 4.65 1.44
CA PRO A 152 9.13 4.01 1.79
C PRO A 152 10.36 4.72 1.25
N VAL A 153 10.39 5.00 -0.04
CA VAL A 153 11.51 5.67 -0.70
C VAL A 153 11.66 7.10 -0.20
N PHE A 154 10.55 7.84 -0.09
CA PHE A 154 10.53 9.23 0.37
C PHE A 154 11.04 9.35 1.82
N LYS A 155 10.58 8.48 2.72
CA LYS A 155 11.06 8.45 4.12
C LYS A 155 12.55 8.18 4.20
N ARG A 156 13.06 7.18 3.46
CA ARG A 156 14.50 6.90 3.41
C ARG A 156 15.30 8.09 2.89
N GLY A 157 14.83 8.74 1.83
CA GLY A 157 15.48 9.93 1.27
C GLY A 157 15.55 11.12 2.24
N LEU A 158 14.62 11.20 3.18
CA LEU A 158 14.61 12.20 4.26
C LEU A 158 15.34 11.78 5.54
N GLY A 159 15.90 10.57 5.59
CA GLY A 159 16.59 10.04 6.78
C GLY A 159 15.67 9.40 7.83
N TYR A 160 14.39 9.17 7.52
CA TYR A 160 13.40 8.53 8.40
C TYR A 160 13.22 7.02 8.14
N GLY A 161 14.13 6.39 7.40
CA GLY A 161 14.02 5.00 6.95
C GLY A 161 14.49 3.93 7.92
N HIS A 162 14.85 4.28 9.16
CA HIS A 162 15.52 3.35 10.09
C HIS A 162 14.57 2.49 10.94
N ALA A 163 13.26 2.65 10.82
CA ALA A 163 12.31 1.84 11.59
C ALA A 163 12.05 0.51 10.89
N CYS A 164 12.78 -0.53 11.28
CA CYS A 164 12.46 -1.91 10.93
C CYS A 164 11.47 -2.45 11.96
N SER A 165 10.17 -2.37 11.72
CA SER A 165 9.16 -3.12 12.46
C SER A 165 8.72 -4.33 11.66
N ARG A 166 8.54 -5.46 12.37
CA ARG A 166 7.98 -6.69 11.78
C ARG A 166 6.49 -6.48 11.54
N LEU A 167 5.96 -6.98 10.41
CA LEU A 167 4.53 -6.99 10.15
C LEU A 167 3.82 -7.89 11.15
N GLU A 168 2.75 -7.37 11.77
CA GLU A 168 1.90 -8.09 12.70
C GLU A 168 0.53 -8.34 12.04
N PHE A 169 0.19 -9.59 11.84
CA PHE A 169 -1.13 -10.02 11.40
C PHE A 169 -1.96 -10.33 12.65
N ARG A 170 -2.62 -9.30 13.20
CA ARG A 170 -3.46 -9.43 14.40
C ARG A 170 -4.69 -10.28 14.06
N ASP A 171 -5.16 -11.07 15.04
CA ASP A 171 -6.39 -11.87 14.97
C ASP A 171 -6.39 -13.05 13.97
N LEU A 172 -5.26 -13.46 13.43
CA LEU A 172 -5.18 -14.73 12.73
C LEU A 172 -4.87 -15.84 13.72
N PRO A 173 -5.66 -16.95 13.76
CA PRO A 173 -5.24 -18.16 14.45
C PRO A 173 -3.90 -18.60 13.84
N ASP A 174 -2.97 -19.03 14.69
CA ASP A 174 -1.72 -19.64 14.24
C ASP A 174 -2.08 -20.75 13.26
N LEU A 175 -1.81 -20.53 11.97
CA LEU A 175 -1.91 -21.59 10.99
C LEU A 175 -0.77 -22.55 11.34
N GLU A 176 -1.11 -23.61 12.08
CA GLU A 176 -0.21 -24.76 12.23
C GLU A 176 0.27 -25.13 10.85
N MET A 177 1.58 -25.04 10.65
CA MET A 177 2.24 -25.49 9.44
C MET A 177 1.90 -26.97 9.28
N ALA A 178 0.97 -27.26 8.37
CA ALA A 178 0.72 -28.62 7.94
C ALA A 178 2.03 -29.14 7.32
N GLN A 179 2.66 -30.03 8.06
CA GLN A 179 3.84 -30.78 7.64
C GLN A 179 3.54 -31.68 6.45
#